data_a877aceec8881c7116bf6efd51f3a3fc
#
_entry.id   a877aceec8881c7116bf6efd51f3a3fc
#
_cell.length_a   1.000
_cell.length_b   1.000
_cell.length_c   1.000
_cell.angle_alpha   90.00
_cell.angle_beta   90.00
_cell.angle_gamma   90.00
#
_symmetry.space_group_name_H-M   'P 1'
#
loop_
_entity.id
_entity.type
_entity.pdbx_description
1 polymer ?
#
loop_
_entity_poly.entity_id
_entity_poly.type
_entity_poly.pdbx_seq_one_letter_code
_entity_poly.pdbx_strand_id
1 'polypeptide(L)'
;MKITVIGAGYVGLVSGACLAEMGNHVVCLDVDPRKIETLNNGGIPIHEPGLDKVVQRNAAAGRLQFTTDISVAVAHGTLQFIAVGTPPDEDGSADLQYVLAAARNIGRLMTEYKLVIDKSTVPVGTADKVKAAIQAELDARGVALEFSVASNPEFLKEGAAVDDFMKPDRIVVGAEGERAIELLRAVYAPFQRNRDKLVIMDVRSAELTKYAANAMLATRISFMNELALLAESLGADIELVRQGIGSDPRIGYHFLYAGCGYGGSCFPKDVKALIRTAAESGRDLKVLQAVEDANDAQKQVLVEKIVKRFGADLSGRRFAIWGLAFKPNTDDMREASARVLIGELLARGATVSAYDPVAMTEARRIFGDEPRISYATSPEQALAGADALAIVTEWKEFRSPDFAHIAATLKTPVIFDGRNLYEPKVVRDAGVDYQPIGRV
;
A
#
# COMPACT_ATOMS: atom_id res chain seq x y z
N MET A 1 22.51 -15.02 9.96
CA MET A 1 22.09 -14.59 11.31
C MET A 1 20.81 -15.32 11.68
N LYS A 2 20.42 -15.35 12.97
CA LYS A 2 19.12 -15.83 13.43
C LYS A 2 18.17 -14.66 13.62
N ILE A 3 17.05 -14.68 12.91
CA ILE A 3 16.09 -13.57 12.81
C ILE A 3 14.69 -14.10 13.11
N THR A 4 13.94 -13.37 13.87
CA THR A 4 12.51 -13.57 14.07
C THR A 4 11.75 -12.42 13.45
N VAL A 5 10.67 -12.70 12.73
CA VAL A 5 9.73 -11.72 12.21
C VAL A 5 8.37 -11.97 12.84
N ILE A 6 7.88 -11.02 13.62
CA ILE A 6 6.59 -11.10 14.31
C ILE A 6 5.54 -10.40 13.45
N GLY A 7 4.61 -11.17 12.94
CA GLY A 7 3.61 -10.81 11.94
C GLY A 7 3.97 -11.38 10.57
N ALA A 8 3.13 -12.26 10.03
CA ALA A 8 3.22 -12.81 8.67
C ALA A 8 2.19 -12.15 7.72
N GLY A 9 1.94 -10.87 7.93
CA GLY A 9 1.24 -10.00 6.99
C GLY A 9 2.16 -9.60 5.83
N TYR A 10 1.72 -8.62 5.04
CA TYR A 10 2.43 -8.18 3.84
C TYR A 10 3.90 -7.83 4.13
N VAL A 11 4.15 -6.88 5.02
CA VAL A 11 5.50 -6.40 5.37
C VAL A 11 6.35 -7.51 5.99
N GLY A 12 5.77 -8.26 6.92
CA GLY A 12 6.51 -9.30 7.65
C GLY A 12 6.90 -10.47 6.76
N LEU A 13 5.98 -10.97 5.93
CA LEU A 13 6.25 -12.11 5.07
C LEU A 13 7.28 -11.77 3.97
N VAL A 14 7.15 -10.59 3.33
CA VAL A 14 8.14 -10.11 2.35
C VAL A 14 9.50 -9.94 3.01
N SER A 15 9.55 -9.28 4.17
CA SER A 15 10.81 -9.07 4.91
C SER A 15 11.46 -10.38 5.32
N GLY A 16 10.69 -11.30 5.90
CA GLY A 16 11.20 -12.60 6.33
C GLY A 16 11.73 -13.44 5.18
N ALA A 17 11.00 -13.51 4.08
CA ALA A 17 11.39 -14.25 2.88
C ALA A 17 12.66 -13.65 2.24
N CYS A 18 12.75 -12.33 2.09
CA CYS A 18 13.91 -11.67 1.50
C CYS A 18 15.16 -11.74 2.40
N LEU A 19 14.99 -11.67 3.73
CA LEU A 19 16.09 -11.87 4.67
C LEU A 19 16.60 -13.33 4.64
N ALA A 20 15.70 -14.32 4.51
CA ALA A 20 16.08 -15.71 4.34
C ALA A 20 16.80 -15.96 3.01
N GLU A 21 16.40 -15.25 1.94
CA GLU A 21 17.05 -15.31 0.62
C GLU A 21 18.53 -14.88 0.67
N MET A 22 18.88 -13.98 1.59
CA MET A 22 20.26 -13.56 1.85
C MET A 22 21.03 -14.52 2.78
N GLY A 23 20.52 -15.73 3.04
CA GLY A 23 21.20 -16.77 3.81
C GLY A 23 20.98 -16.69 5.33
N ASN A 24 20.07 -15.85 5.81
CA ASN A 24 19.70 -15.84 7.22
C ASN A 24 18.75 -17.01 7.56
N HIS A 25 18.77 -17.43 8.81
CA HIS A 25 17.78 -18.36 9.35
C HIS A 25 16.64 -17.55 9.99
N VAL A 26 15.47 -17.60 9.38
CA VAL A 26 14.32 -16.75 9.72
C VAL A 26 13.16 -17.59 10.22
N VAL A 27 12.58 -17.20 11.35
CA VAL A 27 11.29 -17.71 11.84
C VAL A 27 10.27 -16.58 11.76
N CYS A 28 9.20 -16.80 10.99
CA CYS A 28 8.05 -15.90 10.93
C CYS A 28 6.95 -16.42 11.87
N LEU A 29 6.50 -15.56 12.75
CA LEU A 29 5.41 -15.80 13.71
C LEU A 29 4.16 -15.06 13.26
N ASP A 30 3.02 -15.73 13.26
CA ASP A 30 1.70 -15.07 13.21
C ASP A 30 0.73 -15.73 14.17
N VAL A 31 -0.17 -14.94 14.73
CA VAL A 31 -1.21 -15.44 15.65
C VAL A 31 -2.37 -16.13 14.93
N ASP A 32 -2.54 -15.90 13.62
CA ASP A 32 -3.57 -16.58 12.80
C ASP A 32 -3.09 -17.95 12.34
N PRO A 33 -3.63 -19.04 12.90
CA PRO A 33 -3.21 -20.40 12.57
C PRO A 33 -3.49 -20.74 11.10
N ARG A 34 -4.49 -20.14 10.47
CA ARG A 34 -4.84 -20.40 9.06
C ARG A 34 -3.77 -19.88 8.12
N LYS A 35 -3.20 -18.71 8.43
CA LYS A 35 -2.06 -18.16 7.67
C LYS A 35 -0.84 -19.07 7.77
N ILE A 36 -0.51 -19.49 9.00
CA ILE A 36 0.64 -20.36 9.25
C ILE A 36 0.44 -21.74 8.60
N GLU A 37 -0.76 -22.30 8.64
CA GLU A 37 -1.10 -23.53 7.93
C GLU A 37 -0.94 -23.39 6.42
N THR A 38 -1.46 -22.30 5.83
CA THR A 38 -1.29 -21.99 4.41
C THR A 38 0.20 -21.92 4.02
N LEU A 39 1.02 -21.21 4.81
CA LEU A 39 2.45 -21.05 4.56
C LEU A 39 3.21 -22.39 4.70
N ASN A 40 2.89 -23.19 5.72
CA ASN A 40 3.51 -24.51 5.93
C ASN A 40 3.12 -25.52 4.84
N ASN A 41 1.98 -25.34 4.19
CA ASN A 41 1.53 -26.12 3.05
C ASN A 41 2.04 -25.58 1.69
N GLY A 42 2.93 -24.58 1.70
CA GLY A 42 3.55 -23.99 0.51
C GLY A 42 2.69 -22.96 -0.22
N GLY A 43 1.53 -22.58 0.35
CA GLY A 43 0.69 -21.48 -0.15
C GLY A 43 1.19 -20.12 0.37
N ILE A 44 0.64 -19.05 -0.22
CA ILE A 44 0.93 -17.65 0.17
C ILE A 44 -0.39 -16.94 0.49
N PRO A 45 -0.58 -16.39 1.71
CA PRO A 45 -1.83 -15.76 2.12
C PRO A 45 -2.01 -14.31 1.64
N ILE A 46 -1.15 -13.82 0.78
CA ILE A 46 -1.17 -12.46 0.23
C ILE A 46 -0.85 -12.50 -1.27
N HIS A 47 -1.30 -11.50 -2.02
CA HIS A 47 -0.92 -11.35 -3.43
C HIS A 47 0.31 -10.44 -3.56
N GLU A 48 1.47 -11.02 -3.92
CA GLU A 48 2.70 -10.27 -4.23
C GLU A 48 3.50 -11.03 -5.29
N PRO A 49 3.72 -10.43 -6.47
CA PRO A 49 4.43 -11.08 -7.57
C PRO A 49 5.82 -11.58 -7.16
N GLY A 50 6.08 -12.87 -7.38
CA GLY A 50 7.38 -13.51 -7.16
C GLY A 50 7.67 -13.90 -5.71
N LEU A 51 6.84 -13.54 -4.74
CA LEU A 51 7.03 -13.91 -3.34
C LEU A 51 6.87 -15.41 -3.11
N ASP A 52 5.95 -16.05 -3.80
CA ASP A 52 5.73 -17.51 -3.76
C ASP A 52 7.01 -18.29 -3.96
N LYS A 53 7.76 -17.96 -5.01
CA LYS A 53 9.03 -18.62 -5.36
C LYS A 53 10.11 -18.41 -4.29
N VAL A 54 10.19 -17.21 -3.72
CA VAL A 54 11.16 -16.89 -2.67
C VAL A 54 10.84 -17.66 -1.39
N VAL A 55 9.57 -17.69 -0.98
CA VAL A 55 9.12 -18.42 0.21
C VAL A 55 9.37 -19.90 0.05
N GLN A 56 8.89 -20.52 -1.03
CA GLN A 56 9.02 -21.97 -1.26
C GLN A 56 10.48 -22.42 -1.29
N ARG A 57 11.35 -21.69 -2.00
CA ARG A 57 12.78 -22.00 -2.07
C ARG A 57 13.46 -21.94 -0.71
N ASN A 58 13.15 -20.93 0.11
CA ASN A 58 13.79 -20.76 1.41
C ASN A 58 13.21 -21.69 2.48
N ALA A 59 11.92 -22.00 2.42
CA ALA A 59 11.30 -23.02 3.25
C ALA A 59 11.90 -24.40 2.96
N ALA A 60 12.01 -24.80 1.70
CA ALA A 60 12.63 -26.06 1.28
C ALA A 60 14.11 -26.16 1.69
N ALA A 61 14.83 -25.05 1.73
CA ALA A 61 16.22 -24.99 2.19
C ALA A 61 16.38 -24.93 3.72
N GLY A 62 15.29 -24.95 4.49
CA GLY A 62 15.29 -24.86 5.95
C GLY A 62 15.71 -23.49 6.51
N ARG A 63 15.78 -22.46 5.67
CA ARG A 63 16.13 -21.09 6.09
C ARG A 63 14.92 -20.25 6.51
N LEU A 64 13.72 -20.63 6.13
CA LEU A 64 12.48 -19.93 6.46
C LEU A 64 11.49 -20.91 7.08
N GLN A 65 11.01 -20.58 8.27
CA GLN A 65 10.06 -21.39 9.03
C GLN A 65 8.90 -20.52 9.50
N PHE A 66 7.74 -21.13 9.72
CA PHE A 66 6.52 -20.45 10.14
C PHE A 66 5.95 -21.13 11.38
N THR A 67 5.53 -20.33 12.35
CA THR A 67 5.01 -20.84 13.63
C THR A 67 3.94 -19.93 14.23
N THR A 68 3.05 -20.51 15.02
CA THR A 68 2.16 -19.77 15.94
C THR A 68 2.71 -19.74 17.37
N ASP A 69 3.82 -20.45 17.64
CA ASP A 69 4.43 -20.53 18.97
C ASP A 69 5.40 -19.36 19.20
N ILE A 70 4.96 -18.43 20.06
CA ILE A 70 5.74 -17.25 20.43
C ILE A 70 7.04 -17.59 21.15
N SER A 71 7.08 -18.66 21.95
CA SER A 71 8.27 -19.08 22.70
C SER A 71 9.37 -19.57 21.74
N VAL A 72 9.00 -20.36 20.75
CA VAL A 72 9.91 -20.80 19.69
C VAL A 72 10.44 -19.59 18.92
N ALA A 73 9.58 -18.66 18.55
CA ALA A 73 9.95 -17.49 17.78
C ALA A 73 10.91 -16.58 18.55
N VAL A 74 10.61 -16.22 19.81
CA VAL A 74 11.47 -15.36 20.63
C VAL A 74 12.82 -16.02 20.94
N ALA A 75 12.83 -17.31 21.21
CA ALA A 75 14.08 -18.05 21.47
C ALA A 75 14.99 -18.11 20.23
N HIS A 76 14.41 -18.15 19.01
CA HIS A 76 15.17 -18.32 17.77
C HIS A 76 16.06 -17.12 17.44
N GLY A 77 15.48 -15.92 17.35
CA GLY A 77 16.16 -14.76 16.77
C GLY A 77 16.89 -13.89 17.81
N THR A 78 18.12 -13.49 17.51
CA THR A 78 18.77 -12.37 18.18
C THR A 78 18.16 -11.04 17.72
N LEU A 79 17.81 -10.95 16.42
CA LEU A 79 17.06 -9.83 15.85
C LEU A 79 15.59 -10.19 15.81
N GLN A 80 14.76 -9.33 16.43
CA GLN A 80 13.32 -9.50 16.56
C GLN A 80 12.63 -8.36 15.80
N PHE A 81 12.19 -8.61 14.56
CA PHE A 81 11.45 -7.63 13.77
C PHE A 81 9.97 -7.67 14.14
N ILE A 82 9.43 -6.55 14.58
CA ILE A 82 7.99 -6.36 14.78
C ILE A 82 7.41 -5.82 13.48
N ALA A 83 6.64 -6.64 12.77
CA ALA A 83 6.03 -6.35 11.48
C ALA A 83 4.51 -6.64 11.52
N VAL A 84 3.87 -6.28 12.62
CA VAL A 84 2.43 -6.45 12.83
C VAL A 84 1.63 -5.30 12.25
N GLY A 85 0.34 -5.51 12.00
CA GLY A 85 -0.56 -4.46 11.53
C GLY A 85 -0.71 -3.33 12.55
N THR A 86 -0.82 -2.11 12.04
CA THR A 86 -1.14 -0.89 12.81
C THR A 86 -2.37 -0.24 12.16
N PRO A 87 -3.57 -0.82 12.33
CA PRO A 87 -4.78 -0.27 11.75
C PRO A 87 -5.04 1.13 12.34
N PRO A 88 -5.76 2.00 11.61
CA PRO A 88 -6.21 3.25 12.19
C PRO A 88 -7.24 2.98 13.29
N ASP A 89 -7.15 3.71 14.38
CA ASP A 89 -8.18 3.79 15.41
C ASP A 89 -9.31 4.74 14.96
N GLU A 90 -10.42 4.79 15.69
CA GLU A 90 -11.59 5.62 15.35
C GLU A 90 -11.24 7.11 15.21
N ASP A 91 -10.25 7.58 15.93
CA ASP A 91 -9.77 8.97 15.91
C ASP A 91 -8.68 9.25 14.85
N GLY A 92 -8.34 8.25 14.03
CA GLY A 92 -7.30 8.32 13.00
C GLY A 92 -5.87 8.08 13.50
N SER A 93 -5.67 7.85 14.80
CA SER A 93 -4.38 7.43 15.33
C SER A 93 -4.04 6.00 14.92
N ALA A 94 -2.77 5.60 15.02
CA ALA A 94 -2.38 4.21 14.79
C ALA A 94 -2.60 3.37 16.04
N ASP A 95 -3.34 2.27 15.94
CA ASP A 95 -3.49 1.30 17.01
C ASP A 95 -2.19 0.53 17.24
N LEU A 96 -1.60 0.73 18.42
CA LEU A 96 -0.33 0.12 18.83
C LEU A 96 -0.49 -1.16 19.65
N GLN A 97 -1.71 -1.63 19.90
CA GLN A 97 -1.94 -2.78 20.77
C GLN A 97 -1.15 -4.02 20.37
N TYR A 98 -1.05 -4.30 19.07
CA TYR A 98 -0.32 -5.46 18.54
C TYR A 98 1.20 -5.29 18.66
N VAL A 99 1.71 -4.09 18.44
CA VAL A 99 3.14 -3.76 18.61
C VAL A 99 3.56 -3.93 20.07
N LEU A 100 2.78 -3.38 21.00
CA LEU A 100 3.05 -3.49 22.42
C LEU A 100 2.84 -4.91 22.97
N ALA A 101 1.90 -5.68 22.42
CA ALA A 101 1.74 -7.09 22.75
C ALA A 101 2.96 -7.92 22.34
N ALA A 102 3.49 -7.67 21.13
CA ALA A 102 4.73 -8.30 20.66
C ALA A 102 5.91 -7.94 21.57
N ALA A 103 6.06 -6.66 21.93
CA ALA A 103 7.10 -6.18 22.85
C ALA A 103 7.03 -6.87 24.23
N ARG A 104 5.84 -6.94 24.83
CA ARG A 104 5.65 -7.63 26.12
C ARG A 104 6.00 -9.11 26.02
N ASN A 105 5.60 -9.79 24.95
CA ASN A 105 5.94 -11.20 24.77
C ASN A 105 7.46 -11.42 24.62
N ILE A 106 8.16 -10.52 23.91
CA ILE A 106 9.63 -10.57 23.87
C ILE A 106 10.21 -10.41 25.27
N GLY A 107 9.80 -9.39 26.03
CA GLY A 107 10.28 -9.15 27.40
C GLY A 107 9.98 -10.30 28.35
N ARG A 108 8.82 -10.95 28.20
CA ARG A 108 8.42 -12.10 29.02
C ARG A 108 9.24 -13.35 28.75
N LEU A 109 9.69 -13.57 27.50
CA LEU A 109 10.26 -14.85 27.05
C LEU A 109 11.76 -14.78 26.76
N MET A 110 12.35 -13.60 26.57
CA MET A 110 13.78 -13.48 26.27
C MET A 110 14.64 -13.96 27.43
N THR A 111 15.73 -14.64 27.08
CA THR A 111 16.72 -15.17 28.03
C THR A 111 18.14 -14.68 27.77
N GLU A 112 18.32 -13.94 26.69
CA GLU A 112 19.58 -13.39 26.23
C GLU A 112 19.33 -12.04 25.54
N TYR A 113 20.41 -11.34 25.15
CA TYR A 113 20.29 -10.08 24.41
C TYR A 113 19.42 -10.21 23.18
N LYS A 114 18.50 -9.27 23.01
CA LYS A 114 17.70 -9.12 21.79
C LYS A 114 17.83 -7.69 21.26
N LEU A 115 17.94 -7.58 19.92
CA LEU A 115 17.71 -6.34 19.20
C LEU A 115 16.28 -6.38 18.67
N VAL A 116 15.41 -5.55 19.23
CA VAL A 116 14.00 -5.43 18.84
C VAL A 116 13.88 -4.30 17.83
N ILE A 117 13.28 -4.57 16.69
CA ILE A 117 13.28 -3.66 15.55
C ILE A 117 11.82 -3.42 15.11
N ASP A 118 11.35 -2.20 15.29
CA ASP A 118 10.04 -1.80 14.79
C ASP A 118 10.10 -1.61 13.29
N LYS A 119 9.53 -2.55 12.56
CA LYS A 119 9.37 -2.48 11.10
C LYS A 119 7.99 -2.00 10.68
N SER A 120 7.00 -2.18 11.52
CA SER A 120 5.66 -1.59 11.35
C SER A 120 5.75 -0.07 11.24
N THR A 121 4.85 0.53 10.46
CA THR A 121 4.70 1.99 10.42
C THR A 121 4.02 2.45 11.70
N VAL A 122 4.76 3.17 12.53
CA VAL A 122 4.34 3.55 13.89
C VAL A 122 4.58 5.05 14.15
N PRO A 123 3.76 5.72 14.96
CA PRO A 123 3.97 7.11 15.36
C PRO A 123 5.30 7.33 16.08
N VAL A 124 5.80 8.56 15.99
CA VAL A 124 7.02 8.99 16.69
C VAL A 124 6.89 8.78 18.20
N GLY A 125 7.90 8.15 18.80
CA GLY A 125 7.93 7.77 20.21
C GLY A 125 7.39 6.37 20.51
N THR A 126 7.07 5.58 19.51
CA THR A 126 6.62 4.19 19.68
C THR A 126 7.76 3.31 20.20
N ALA A 127 8.98 3.50 19.74
CA ALA A 127 10.12 2.74 20.26
C ALA A 127 10.36 2.95 21.76
N ASP A 128 10.10 4.14 22.28
CA ASP A 128 10.14 4.40 23.73
C ASP A 128 9.09 3.56 24.49
N LYS A 129 7.87 3.44 23.92
CA LYS A 129 6.79 2.60 24.47
C LYS A 129 7.15 1.11 24.40
N VAL A 130 7.74 0.67 23.30
CA VAL A 130 8.24 -0.70 23.12
C VAL A 130 9.31 -1.01 24.16
N LYS A 131 10.29 -0.10 24.34
CA LYS A 131 11.34 -0.23 25.34
C LYS A 131 10.77 -0.35 26.75
N ALA A 132 9.83 0.52 27.09
CA ALA A 132 9.16 0.49 28.40
C ALA A 132 8.36 -0.82 28.62
N ALA A 133 7.67 -1.32 27.59
CA ALA A 133 6.90 -2.55 27.68
C ALA A 133 7.80 -3.79 27.90
N ILE A 134 8.95 -3.86 27.23
CA ILE A 134 9.94 -4.93 27.44
C ILE A 134 10.53 -4.83 28.84
N GLN A 135 10.96 -3.64 29.28
CA GLN A 135 11.57 -3.43 30.57
C GLN A 135 10.61 -3.83 31.69
N ALA A 136 9.33 -3.45 31.60
CA ALA A 136 8.32 -3.82 32.60
C ALA A 136 8.19 -5.33 32.81
N GLU A 137 8.28 -6.12 31.73
CA GLU A 137 8.22 -7.59 31.80
C GLU A 137 9.53 -8.18 32.38
N LEU A 138 10.69 -7.58 32.09
CA LEU A 138 11.96 -7.99 32.72
C LEU A 138 11.97 -7.68 34.23
N ASP A 139 11.49 -6.51 34.61
CA ASP A 139 11.37 -6.11 36.02
C ASP A 139 10.42 -7.04 36.78
N ALA A 140 9.27 -7.37 36.20
CA ALA A 140 8.30 -8.30 36.78
C ALA A 140 8.88 -9.72 36.99
N ARG A 141 9.83 -10.14 36.10
CA ARG A 141 10.56 -11.40 36.23
C ARG A 141 11.75 -11.32 37.19
N GLY A 142 12.15 -10.13 37.64
CA GLY A 142 13.35 -9.92 38.46
C GLY A 142 14.65 -10.23 37.76
N VAL A 143 14.73 -10.06 36.42
CA VAL A 143 15.92 -10.33 35.62
C VAL A 143 16.48 -9.06 35.00
N ALA A 144 17.82 -8.95 34.98
CA ALA A 144 18.53 -7.87 34.29
C ALA A 144 19.14 -8.38 32.99
N LEU A 145 18.44 -8.21 31.87
CA LEU A 145 18.90 -8.57 30.54
C LEU A 145 19.05 -7.31 29.68
N GLU A 146 20.16 -7.25 28.97
CA GLU A 146 20.35 -6.21 27.96
C GLU A 146 19.46 -6.44 26.75
N PHE A 147 18.92 -5.36 26.22
CA PHE A 147 18.25 -5.32 24.92
C PHE A 147 18.39 -3.93 24.30
N SER A 148 18.18 -3.86 23.00
CA SER A 148 18.12 -2.58 22.27
C SER A 148 16.82 -2.52 21.49
N VAL A 149 16.30 -1.31 21.28
CA VAL A 149 15.15 -1.05 20.40
C VAL A 149 15.61 -0.15 19.27
N ALA A 150 15.22 -0.49 18.06
CA ALA A 150 15.52 0.26 16.86
C ALA A 150 14.24 0.45 16.02
N SER A 151 14.20 1.48 15.21
CA SER A 151 13.17 1.69 14.18
C SER A 151 13.79 1.42 12.80
N ASN A 152 13.12 0.61 12.00
CA ASN A 152 13.53 0.33 10.63
C ASN A 152 12.31 0.36 9.72
N PRO A 153 11.79 1.55 9.43
CA PRO A 153 10.60 1.71 8.62
C PRO A 153 10.80 1.09 7.23
N GLU A 154 9.74 0.54 6.67
CA GLU A 154 9.73 -0.03 5.34
C GLU A 154 9.28 1.00 4.29
N PHE A 155 9.73 0.83 3.05
CA PHE A 155 9.33 1.66 1.91
C PHE A 155 8.92 0.77 0.72
N LEU A 156 8.31 -0.37 1.04
CA LEU A 156 7.89 -1.36 0.06
C LEU A 156 6.65 -0.87 -0.69
N LYS A 157 6.62 -1.12 -1.98
CA LYS A 157 5.44 -0.89 -2.82
C LYS A 157 4.72 -2.23 -3.03
N GLU A 158 3.48 -2.34 -2.61
CA GLU A 158 2.65 -3.50 -2.94
C GLU A 158 2.70 -3.77 -4.45
N GLY A 159 2.85 -5.04 -4.84
CA GLY A 159 3.02 -5.44 -6.23
C GLY A 159 4.46 -5.33 -6.78
N ALA A 160 5.41 -4.80 -5.99
CA ALA A 160 6.84 -4.75 -6.31
C ALA A 160 7.72 -4.88 -5.05
N ALA A 161 7.17 -5.36 -3.94
CA ALA A 161 7.84 -5.33 -2.64
C ALA A 161 9.05 -6.24 -2.55
N VAL A 162 9.04 -7.39 -3.24
CA VAL A 162 10.20 -8.29 -3.31
C VAL A 162 11.38 -7.58 -3.98
N ASP A 163 11.15 -6.93 -5.12
CA ASP A 163 12.21 -6.19 -5.82
C ASP A 163 12.69 -4.98 -5.00
N ASP A 164 11.77 -4.22 -4.39
CA ASP A 164 12.11 -3.08 -3.53
C ASP A 164 12.95 -3.49 -2.31
N PHE A 165 12.63 -4.64 -1.70
CA PHE A 165 13.41 -5.17 -0.57
C PHE A 165 14.78 -5.66 -1.02
N MET A 166 14.86 -6.38 -2.14
CA MET A 166 16.10 -6.96 -2.66
C MET A 166 17.04 -5.93 -3.27
N LYS A 167 16.49 -4.81 -3.79
CA LYS A 167 17.22 -3.72 -4.44
C LYS A 167 16.76 -2.36 -3.91
N PRO A 168 16.88 -2.10 -2.60
CA PRO A 168 16.37 -0.87 -2.02
C PRO A 168 17.11 0.36 -2.56
N ASP A 169 16.39 1.48 -2.70
CA ASP A 169 17.01 2.79 -2.98
C ASP A 169 17.75 3.31 -1.75
N ARG A 170 17.19 3.11 -0.58
CA ARG A 170 17.76 3.40 0.75
C ARG A 170 17.17 2.46 1.79
N ILE A 171 17.90 2.31 2.89
CA ILE A 171 17.48 1.58 4.09
C ILE A 171 17.61 2.57 5.25
N VAL A 172 16.49 2.97 5.86
CA VAL A 172 16.48 3.89 7.00
C VAL A 172 16.48 3.08 8.29
N VAL A 173 17.37 3.45 9.20
CA VAL A 173 17.51 2.81 10.50
C VAL A 173 17.67 3.88 11.56
N GLY A 174 16.78 3.87 12.55
CA GLY A 174 16.93 4.61 13.79
C GLY A 174 17.43 3.67 14.89
N ALA A 175 18.65 3.90 15.37
CA ALA A 175 19.22 3.04 16.40
C ALA A 175 20.19 3.81 17.30
N GLU A 176 20.25 3.38 18.57
CA GLU A 176 21.20 3.86 19.56
C GLU A 176 22.11 2.71 20.00
N GLY A 177 23.37 3.05 20.28
CA GLY A 177 24.37 2.09 20.74
C GLY A 177 25.06 1.32 19.59
N GLU A 178 26.36 1.14 19.73
CA GLU A 178 27.24 0.55 18.72
C GLU A 178 26.81 -0.88 18.33
N ARG A 179 26.49 -1.71 19.30
CA ARG A 179 26.07 -3.10 19.10
C ARG A 179 24.82 -3.21 18.20
N ALA A 180 23.82 -2.36 18.42
CA ALA A 180 22.60 -2.36 17.62
C ALA A 180 22.91 -1.92 16.16
N ILE A 181 23.71 -0.87 16.01
CA ILE A 181 24.13 -0.34 14.71
C ILE A 181 24.94 -1.39 13.92
N GLU A 182 25.88 -2.08 14.55
CA GLU A 182 26.69 -3.12 13.92
C GLU A 182 25.83 -4.30 13.45
N LEU A 183 24.88 -4.76 14.26
CA LEU A 183 23.95 -5.83 13.87
C LEU A 183 23.08 -5.43 12.68
N LEU A 184 22.60 -4.18 12.65
CA LEU A 184 21.82 -3.66 11.52
C LEU A 184 22.66 -3.48 10.26
N ARG A 185 23.91 -3.02 10.40
CA ARG A 185 24.86 -2.99 9.27
C ARG A 185 25.10 -4.40 8.71
N ALA A 186 25.30 -5.38 9.58
CA ALA A 186 25.56 -6.75 9.17
C ALA A 186 24.37 -7.40 8.45
N VAL A 187 23.15 -7.21 8.95
CA VAL A 187 21.94 -7.79 8.30
C VAL A 187 21.63 -7.17 6.95
N TYR A 188 21.94 -5.86 6.79
CA TYR A 188 21.65 -5.15 5.55
C TYR A 188 22.84 -5.06 4.57
N ALA A 189 24.03 -5.50 4.96
CA ALA A 189 25.22 -5.52 4.08
C ALA A 189 24.97 -6.22 2.73
N PRO A 190 24.30 -7.39 2.65
CA PRO A 190 24.05 -8.07 1.37
C PRO A 190 23.21 -7.26 0.36
N PHE A 191 22.43 -6.29 0.82
CA PHE A 191 21.56 -5.47 -0.02
C PHE A 191 22.22 -4.22 -0.58
N GLN A 192 23.51 -3.98 -0.25
CA GLN A 192 24.26 -2.76 -0.52
C GLN A 192 25.43 -2.99 -1.49
N ARG A 193 25.17 -3.61 -2.65
CA ARG A 193 26.23 -4.06 -3.57
C ARG A 193 27.09 -2.94 -4.17
N ASN A 194 26.49 -1.79 -4.52
CA ASN A 194 27.17 -0.75 -5.32
C ASN A 194 27.48 0.54 -4.57
N ARG A 195 26.76 0.82 -3.50
CA ARG A 195 26.91 2.01 -2.65
C ARG A 195 26.34 1.75 -1.28
N ASP A 196 26.78 2.52 -0.29
CA ASP A 196 26.13 2.52 1.01
C ASP A 196 24.72 3.13 0.85
N LYS A 197 23.72 2.35 1.21
CA LYS A 197 22.30 2.72 1.17
C LYS A 197 21.71 2.88 2.56
N LEU A 198 22.49 2.56 3.60
CA LEU A 198 22.06 2.58 4.98
C LEU A 198 22.14 3.99 5.53
N VAL A 199 20.98 4.56 5.82
CA VAL A 199 20.85 5.88 6.44
C VAL A 199 20.57 5.66 7.93
N ILE A 200 21.60 5.89 8.75
CA ILE A 200 21.51 5.74 10.20
C ILE A 200 21.18 7.10 10.82
N MET A 201 20.22 7.13 11.70
CA MET A 201 19.76 8.31 12.42
C MET A 201 19.26 7.94 13.82
N ASP A 202 18.81 8.92 14.59
CA ASP A 202 18.12 8.65 15.85
C ASP A 202 16.74 7.99 15.60
N VAL A 203 16.21 7.31 16.60
CA VAL A 203 15.01 6.49 16.45
C VAL A 203 13.79 7.32 16.06
N ARG A 204 13.60 8.48 16.70
CA ARG A 204 12.43 9.35 16.43
C ARG A 204 12.45 9.95 15.03
N SER A 205 13.64 10.31 14.54
CA SER A 205 13.82 10.76 13.14
C SER A 205 13.50 9.66 12.14
N ALA A 206 13.88 8.41 12.42
CA ALA A 206 13.53 7.27 11.56
C ALA A 206 12.02 7.01 11.52
N GLU A 207 11.34 7.03 12.68
CA GLU A 207 9.88 6.92 12.76
C GLU A 207 9.20 8.04 11.94
N LEU A 208 9.63 9.29 12.11
CA LEU A 208 9.06 10.42 11.36
C LEU A 208 9.33 10.34 9.85
N THR A 209 10.49 9.83 9.45
CA THR A 209 10.91 9.75 8.04
C THR A 209 9.92 8.95 7.20
N LYS A 210 9.34 7.87 7.72
CA LYS A 210 8.33 7.08 7.01
C LYS A 210 7.08 7.89 6.70
N TYR A 211 6.54 8.57 7.69
CA TYR A 211 5.35 9.41 7.53
C TYR A 211 5.62 10.59 6.60
N ALA A 212 6.74 11.26 6.78
CA ALA A 212 7.14 12.39 5.93
C ALA A 212 7.29 11.98 4.45
N ALA A 213 7.89 10.82 4.18
CA ALA A 213 8.02 10.30 2.82
C ALA A 213 6.66 10.02 2.17
N ASN A 214 5.77 9.30 2.86
CA ASN A 214 4.44 9.00 2.34
C ASN A 214 3.59 10.26 2.17
N ALA A 215 3.65 11.20 3.12
CA ALA A 215 2.97 12.49 3.03
C ALA A 215 3.46 13.33 1.83
N MET A 216 4.76 13.35 1.56
CA MET A 216 5.31 14.05 0.40
C MET A 216 4.82 13.42 -0.91
N LEU A 217 4.77 12.09 -1.01
CA LEU A 217 4.28 11.41 -2.20
C LEU A 217 2.77 11.67 -2.42
N ALA A 218 1.97 11.62 -1.35
CA ALA A 218 0.54 11.97 -1.40
C ALA A 218 0.34 13.42 -1.83
N THR A 219 1.14 14.36 -1.30
CA THR A 219 1.11 15.78 -1.68
C THR A 219 1.35 15.96 -3.18
N ARG A 220 2.31 15.26 -3.76
CA ARG A 220 2.59 15.34 -5.21
C ARG A 220 1.41 14.88 -6.04
N ILE A 221 0.73 13.81 -5.63
CA ILE A 221 -0.44 13.29 -6.35
C ILE A 221 -1.61 14.27 -6.25
N SER A 222 -1.96 14.74 -5.04
CA SER A 222 -3.07 15.69 -4.86
C SER A 222 -2.80 17.00 -5.59
N PHE A 223 -1.58 17.53 -5.54
CA PHE A 223 -1.19 18.72 -6.30
C PHE A 223 -1.41 18.55 -7.81
N MET A 224 -1.00 17.43 -8.39
CA MET A 224 -1.20 17.15 -9.81
C MET A 224 -2.66 16.95 -10.17
N ASN A 225 -3.45 16.36 -9.27
CA ASN A 225 -4.88 16.18 -9.46
C ASN A 225 -5.63 17.51 -9.49
N GLU A 226 -5.33 18.44 -8.58
CA GLU A 226 -5.91 19.80 -8.63
C GLU A 226 -5.54 20.55 -9.91
N LEU A 227 -4.25 20.46 -10.31
CA LEU A 227 -3.81 21.06 -11.58
C LEU A 227 -4.47 20.42 -12.81
N ALA A 228 -4.80 19.13 -12.74
CA ALA A 228 -5.49 18.46 -13.83
C ALA A 228 -6.90 19.02 -14.06
N LEU A 229 -7.66 19.28 -13.00
CA LEU A 229 -8.98 19.91 -13.10
C LEU A 229 -8.88 21.34 -13.62
N LEU A 230 -7.87 22.09 -13.17
CA LEU A 230 -7.60 23.41 -13.71
C LEU A 230 -7.22 23.35 -15.20
N ALA A 231 -6.39 22.40 -15.60
CA ALA A 231 -5.99 22.21 -16.99
C ALA A 231 -7.21 21.97 -17.90
N GLU A 232 -8.15 21.12 -17.50
CA GLU A 232 -9.43 20.95 -18.23
C GLU A 232 -10.17 22.28 -18.43
N SER A 233 -10.24 23.09 -17.40
CA SER A 233 -10.94 24.39 -17.44
C SER A 233 -10.24 25.41 -18.35
N LEU A 234 -8.94 25.31 -18.51
CA LEU A 234 -8.11 26.21 -19.32
C LEU A 234 -7.82 25.70 -20.73
N GLY A 235 -8.26 24.46 -21.07
CA GLY A 235 -7.94 23.82 -22.35
C GLY A 235 -6.47 23.39 -22.46
N ALA A 236 -5.80 23.10 -21.34
CA ALA A 236 -4.45 22.57 -21.28
C ALA A 236 -4.44 21.05 -21.12
N ASP A 237 -3.33 20.39 -21.46
CA ASP A 237 -3.12 18.95 -21.25
C ASP A 237 -2.19 18.73 -20.05
N ILE A 238 -2.68 18.10 -18.99
CA ILE A 238 -1.92 17.83 -17.76
C ILE A 238 -0.70 16.93 -18.01
N GLU A 239 -0.73 16.04 -19.03
CA GLU A 239 0.41 15.20 -19.37
C GLU A 239 1.57 16.01 -19.97
N LEU A 240 1.28 17.04 -20.75
CA LEU A 240 2.29 17.98 -21.23
C LEU A 240 2.85 18.84 -20.09
N VAL A 241 1.97 19.31 -19.18
CA VAL A 241 2.40 20.01 -17.96
C VAL A 241 3.30 19.11 -17.11
N ARG A 242 2.91 17.85 -16.88
CA ARG A 242 3.70 16.86 -16.16
C ARG A 242 5.09 16.67 -16.77
N GLN A 243 5.18 16.55 -18.10
CA GLN A 243 6.45 16.42 -18.80
C GLN A 243 7.31 17.68 -18.62
N GLY A 244 6.70 18.83 -18.73
CA GLY A 244 7.40 20.12 -18.58
C GLY A 244 8.00 20.29 -17.19
N ILE A 245 7.20 20.16 -16.13
CA ILE A 245 7.70 20.31 -14.75
C ILE A 245 8.59 19.15 -14.31
N GLY A 246 8.29 17.92 -14.75
CA GLY A 246 9.08 16.73 -14.40
C GLY A 246 10.48 16.70 -15.01
N SER A 247 10.72 17.45 -16.08
CA SER A 247 12.04 17.61 -16.69
C SER A 247 13.03 18.41 -15.82
N ASP A 248 12.53 19.19 -14.86
CA ASP A 248 13.39 19.82 -13.85
C ASP A 248 13.87 18.75 -12.86
N PRO A 249 15.22 18.53 -12.72
CA PRO A 249 15.78 17.53 -11.81
C PRO A 249 15.44 17.77 -10.34
N ARG A 250 15.08 19.02 -9.95
CA ARG A 250 14.62 19.33 -8.59
C ARG A 250 13.23 18.79 -8.31
N ILE A 251 12.42 18.52 -9.34
CA ILE A 251 11.07 17.97 -9.26
C ILE A 251 11.10 16.48 -9.61
N GLY A 252 11.61 16.11 -10.79
CA GLY A 252 11.63 14.75 -11.32
C GLY A 252 10.22 14.23 -11.69
N TYR A 253 10.16 13.11 -12.42
CA TYR A 253 8.92 12.60 -13.02
C TYR A 253 8.04 11.74 -12.11
N HIS A 254 8.58 11.23 -10.99
CA HIS A 254 7.89 10.27 -10.15
C HIS A 254 6.75 10.90 -9.36
N PHE A 255 5.62 10.19 -9.27
CA PHE A 255 4.42 10.61 -8.52
C PHE A 255 3.78 11.92 -9.01
N LEU A 256 3.91 12.22 -10.30
CA LEU A 256 3.29 13.37 -10.95
C LEU A 256 2.11 12.98 -11.87
N TYR A 257 1.61 11.77 -11.78
CA TYR A 257 0.50 11.30 -12.64
C TYR A 257 -0.83 11.72 -12.05
N ALA A 258 -1.61 12.46 -12.83
CA ALA A 258 -2.99 12.79 -12.49
C ALA A 258 -3.91 11.56 -12.69
N GLY A 259 -4.93 11.45 -11.87
CA GLY A 259 -5.90 10.37 -11.94
C GLY A 259 -7.09 10.59 -11.00
N CYS A 260 -7.86 9.53 -10.75
CA CYS A 260 -9.07 9.58 -9.92
C CYS A 260 -8.80 9.48 -8.41
N GLY A 261 -7.66 9.94 -7.93
CA GLY A 261 -7.26 9.91 -6.53
C GLY A 261 -6.42 8.70 -6.17
N TYR A 262 -5.76 8.78 -5.02
CA TYR A 262 -4.99 7.67 -4.44
C TYR A 262 -5.80 6.92 -3.38
N GLY A 263 -5.44 5.66 -3.19
CA GLY A 263 -5.98 4.76 -2.17
C GLY A 263 -4.89 3.88 -1.59
N GLY A 264 -5.26 2.67 -1.19
CA GLY A 264 -4.38 1.69 -0.57
C GLY A 264 -4.28 1.86 0.94
N SER A 265 -3.54 0.96 1.55
CA SER A 265 -3.39 0.87 3.01
C SER A 265 -2.45 1.89 3.63
N CYS A 266 -1.61 2.55 2.82
CA CYS A 266 -0.50 3.36 3.32
C CYS A 266 -0.81 4.86 3.29
N PHE A 267 -0.97 5.47 2.11
CA PHE A 267 -1.06 6.93 2.01
C PHE A 267 -2.20 7.54 2.83
N PRO A 268 -3.47 7.09 2.71
CA PRO A 268 -4.55 7.70 3.48
C PRO A 268 -4.34 7.56 4.98
N LYS A 269 -3.92 6.37 5.43
CA LYS A 269 -3.67 6.09 6.84
C LYS A 269 -2.52 6.93 7.39
N ASP A 270 -1.39 6.99 6.68
CA ASP A 270 -0.18 7.61 7.18
C ASP A 270 -0.29 9.14 7.20
N VAL A 271 -0.96 9.74 6.21
CA VAL A 271 -1.25 11.19 6.19
C VAL A 271 -2.15 11.55 7.37
N LYS A 272 -3.26 10.82 7.59
CA LYS A 272 -4.17 11.05 8.71
C LYS A 272 -3.47 10.89 10.06
N ALA A 273 -2.66 9.83 10.22
CA ALA A 273 -1.89 9.59 11.44
C ALA A 273 -0.87 10.71 11.72
N LEU A 274 -0.22 11.26 10.67
CA LEU A 274 0.73 12.36 10.84
C LEU A 274 0.01 13.67 11.21
N ILE A 275 -1.15 13.96 10.61
CA ILE A 275 -2.00 15.10 11.00
C ILE A 275 -2.41 14.98 12.47
N ARG A 276 -2.83 13.80 12.91
CA ARG A 276 -3.23 13.54 14.28
C ARG A 276 -2.06 13.72 15.27
N THR A 277 -0.91 13.12 14.97
CA THR A 277 0.32 13.26 15.78
C THR A 277 0.73 14.72 15.93
N ALA A 278 0.60 15.51 14.88
CA ALA A 278 0.90 16.95 14.93
C ALA A 278 -0.09 17.69 15.85
N ALA A 279 -1.38 17.41 15.75
CA ALA A 279 -2.40 18.01 16.60
C ALA A 279 -2.17 17.69 18.08
N GLU A 280 -1.82 16.47 18.42
CA GLU A 280 -1.42 16.05 19.78
C GLU A 280 -0.18 16.79 20.29
N SER A 281 0.71 17.21 19.36
CA SER A 281 1.88 18.03 19.66
C SER A 281 1.60 19.54 19.62
N GLY A 282 0.33 19.94 19.51
CA GLY A 282 -0.07 21.35 19.43
C GLY A 282 0.29 22.04 18.10
N ARG A 283 0.44 21.26 17.01
CA ARG A 283 0.78 21.75 15.67
C ARG A 283 -0.35 21.45 14.69
N ASP A 284 -0.53 22.33 13.71
CA ASP A 284 -1.48 22.17 12.61
C ASP A 284 -0.73 22.00 11.29
N LEU A 285 -0.95 20.88 10.61
CA LEU A 285 -0.33 20.57 9.31
C LEU A 285 -1.27 20.93 8.17
N LYS A 286 -1.46 22.23 7.91
CA LYS A 286 -2.38 22.77 6.91
C LYS A 286 -2.20 22.21 5.51
N VAL A 287 -0.96 21.97 5.07
CA VAL A 287 -0.68 21.39 3.76
C VAL A 287 -1.22 19.96 3.67
N LEU A 288 -1.03 19.16 4.70
CA LEU A 288 -1.50 17.76 4.66
C LEU A 288 -3.02 17.67 4.79
N GLN A 289 -3.65 18.59 5.55
CA GLN A 289 -5.12 18.66 5.58
C GLN A 289 -5.66 18.96 4.18
N ALA A 290 -5.09 19.94 3.48
CA ALA A 290 -5.48 20.25 2.11
C ALA A 290 -5.23 19.08 1.13
N VAL A 291 -4.18 18.29 1.36
CA VAL A 291 -3.88 17.10 0.54
C VAL A 291 -4.97 16.03 0.68
N GLU A 292 -5.46 15.78 1.90
CA GLU A 292 -6.57 14.82 2.13
C GLU A 292 -7.87 15.34 1.54
N ASP A 293 -8.22 16.62 1.79
CA ASP A 293 -9.42 17.25 1.25
C ASP A 293 -9.44 17.20 -0.29
N ALA A 294 -8.29 17.47 -0.93
CA ALA A 294 -8.13 17.38 -2.38
C ALA A 294 -8.28 15.94 -2.90
N ASN A 295 -7.75 14.94 -2.17
CA ASN A 295 -7.87 13.54 -2.56
C ASN A 295 -9.31 13.02 -2.43
N ASP A 296 -10.02 13.40 -1.38
CA ASP A 296 -11.43 13.03 -1.19
C ASP A 296 -12.31 13.63 -2.28
N ALA A 297 -12.09 14.90 -2.64
CA ALA A 297 -12.74 15.52 -3.79
C ALA A 297 -12.40 14.80 -5.11
N GLN A 298 -11.13 14.45 -5.30
CA GLN A 298 -10.68 13.80 -6.53
C GLN A 298 -11.32 12.41 -6.76
N LYS A 299 -11.61 11.66 -5.71
CA LYS A 299 -12.32 10.37 -5.82
C LYS A 299 -13.74 10.51 -6.38
N GLN A 300 -14.33 11.71 -6.35
CA GLN A 300 -15.67 12.01 -6.90
C GLN A 300 -15.65 12.40 -8.39
N VAL A 301 -14.50 12.76 -8.96
CA VAL A 301 -14.41 13.35 -10.30
C VAL A 301 -14.99 12.45 -11.40
N LEU A 302 -14.78 11.12 -11.33
CA LEU A 302 -15.39 10.21 -12.30
C LEU A 302 -16.93 10.19 -12.18
N VAL A 303 -17.46 10.22 -10.96
CA VAL A 303 -18.90 10.33 -10.70
C VAL A 303 -19.47 11.61 -11.30
N GLU A 304 -18.79 12.75 -11.08
CA GLU A 304 -19.21 14.05 -11.62
C GLU A 304 -19.23 14.06 -13.15
N LYS A 305 -18.21 13.48 -13.81
CA LYS A 305 -18.17 13.33 -15.26
C LYS A 305 -19.32 12.46 -15.77
N ILE A 306 -19.63 11.34 -15.10
CA ILE A 306 -20.73 10.43 -15.44
C ILE A 306 -22.07 11.17 -15.27
N VAL A 307 -22.28 11.83 -14.14
CA VAL A 307 -23.50 12.60 -13.87
C VAL A 307 -23.68 13.74 -14.87
N LYS A 308 -22.62 14.45 -15.22
CA LYS A 308 -22.65 15.49 -16.25
C LYS A 308 -23.09 14.94 -17.61
N ARG A 309 -22.72 13.71 -17.95
CA ARG A 309 -23.01 13.06 -19.25
C ARG A 309 -24.40 12.41 -19.28
N PHE A 310 -24.85 11.78 -18.20
CA PHE A 310 -26.03 10.94 -18.16
C PHE A 310 -27.18 11.46 -17.27
N GLY A 311 -26.94 12.51 -16.50
CA GLY A 311 -27.87 13.02 -15.49
C GLY A 311 -27.64 12.41 -14.11
N ALA A 312 -28.28 12.96 -13.08
CA ALA A 312 -28.12 12.54 -11.69
C ALA A 312 -28.80 11.20 -11.37
N ASP A 313 -29.91 10.89 -12.05
CA ASP A 313 -30.59 9.60 -11.97
C ASP A 313 -30.01 8.65 -13.02
N LEU A 314 -29.40 7.58 -12.56
CA LEU A 314 -28.78 6.55 -13.40
C LEU A 314 -29.58 5.24 -13.42
N SER A 315 -30.83 5.29 -12.98
CA SER A 315 -31.73 4.14 -12.99
C SER A 315 -31.85 3.54 -14.40
N GLY A 316 -31.74 2.22 -14.48
CA GLY A 316 -31.80 1.48 -15.75
C GLY A 316 -30.50 1.51 -16.57
N ARG A 317 -29.47 2.22 -16.13
CA ARG A 317 -28.16 2.23 -16.77
C ARG A 317 -27.22 1.19 -16.18
N ARG A 318 -26.30 0.70 -16.99
CA ARG A 318 -25.26 -0.25 -16.61
C ARG A 318 -23.89 0.30 -16.98
N PHE A 319 -22.98 0.29 -16.03
CA PHE A 319 -21.60 0.73 -16.24
C PHE A 319 -20.63 -0.44 -16.17
N ALA A 320 -19.75 -0.55 -17.17
CA ALA A 320 -18.59 -1.41 -17.10
C ALA A 320 -17.51 -0.72 -16.28
N ILE A 321 -16.90 -1.43 -15.34
CA ILE A 321 -15.79 -0.92 -14.51
C ILE A 321 -14.58 -1.81 -14.74
N TRP A 322 -13.51 -1.21 -15.25
CA TRP A 322 -12.21 -1.85 -15.40
C TRP A 322 -11.26 -1.39 -14.30
N GLY A 323 -10.87 -2.33 -13.44
CA GLY A 323 -10.00 -2.09 -12.29
C GLY A 323 -10.77 -1.78 -11.01
N LEU A 324 -10.47 -2.55 -9.96
CA LEU A 324 -11.08 -2.47 -8.64
C LEU A 324 -10.03 -2.21 -7.55
N ALA A 325 -8.83 -2.78 -7.70
CA ALA A 325 -7.70 -2.51 -6.83
C ALA A 325 -7.26 -1.04 -6.93
N PHE A 326 -6.66 -0.50 -5.87
CA PHE A 326 -6.21 0.89 -5.86
C PHE A 326 -5.06 1.17 -6.85
N LYS A 327 -4.33 0.14 -7.25
CA LYS A 327 -3.28 0.16 -8.29
C LYS A 327 -3.05 -1.24 -8.88
N PRO A 328 -2.30 -1.39 -9.97
CA PRO A 328 -1.96 -2.70 -10.53
C PRO A 328 -1.10 -3.57 -9.61
N ASN A 329 -1.12 -4.89 -9.85
CA ASN A 329 -0.33 -5.93 -9.22
C ASN A 329 -0.62 -6.14 -7.71
N THR A 330 -1.80 -5.76 -7.26
CA THR A 330 -2.31 -6.03 -5.90
C THR A 330 -3.81 -6.33 -5.95
N ASP A 331 -4.31 -7.01 -4.94
CA ASP A 331 -5.74 -7.19 -4.68
C ASP A 331 -6.31 -6.18 -3.68
N ASP A 332 -5.46 -5.26 -3.17
CA ASP A 332 -5.86 -4.29 -2.15
C ASP A 332 -6.86 -3.25 -2.69
N MET A 333 -8.05 -3.27 -2.09
CA MET A 333 -9.13 -2.32 -2.39
C MET A 333 -9.37 -1.31 -1.28
N ARG A 334 -8.52 -1.25 -0.24
CA ARG A 334 -8.66 -0.28 0.84
C ARG A 334 -8.54 1.14 0.28
N GLU A 335 -9.48 2.01 0.63
CA GLU A 335 -9.53 3.40 0.14
C GLU A 335 -9.44 3.55 -1.39
N ALA A 336 -9.72 2.47 -2.16
CA ALA A 336 -9.67 2.50 -3.62
C ALA A 336 -10.78 3.39 -4.19
N SER A 337 -10.45 4.19 -5.20
CA SER A 337 -11.40 5.07 -5.90
C SER A 337 -12.56 4.29 -6.55
N ALA A 338 -12.33 3.02 -6.91
CA ALA A 338 -13.38 2.13 -7.41
C ALA A 338 -14.51 1.92 -6.40
N ARG A 339 -14.22 1.89 -5.10
CA ARG A 339 -15.25 1.75 -4.07
C ARG A 339 -16.18 2.96 -4.03
N VAL A 340 -15.61 4.15 -4.13
CA VAL A 340 -16.37 5.41 -4.17
C VAL A 340 -17.23 5.44 -5.44
N LEU A 341 -16.62 5.20 -6.60
CA LEU A 341 -17.34 5.19 -7.87
C LEU A 341 -18.51 4.21 -7.88
N ILE A 342 -18.27 2.94 -7.51
CA ILE A 342 -19.31 1.91 -7.49
C ILE A 342 -20.42 2.27 -6.50
N GLY A 343 -20.06 2.70 -5.28
CA GLY A 343 -21.03 3.13 -4.27
C GLY A 343 -21.95 4.25 -4.78
N GLU A 344 -21.39 5.27 -5.42
CA GLU A 344 -22.15 6.40 -5.99
C GLU A 344 -23.02 5.99 -7.18
N LEU A 345 -22.54 5.11 -8.06
CA LEU A 345 -23.34 4.58 -9.17
C LEU A 345 -24.55 3.80 -8.66
N LEU A 346 -24.36 2.93 -7.68
CA LEU A 346 -25.44 2.16 -7.03
C LEU A 346 -26.43 3.08 -6.31
N ALA A 347 -25.96 4.09 -5.57
CA ALA A 347 -26.79 5.07 -4.89
C ALA A 347 -27.70 5.84 -5.86
N ARG A 348 -27.27 6.03 -7.11
CA ARG A 348 -28.02 6.69 -8.19
C ARG A 348 -28.87 5.72 -9.02
N GLY A 349 -29.00 4.45 -8.62
CA GLY A 349 -29.86 3.47 -9.26
C GLY A 349 -29.23 2.68 -10.42
N ALA A 350 -27.96 2.86 -10.69
CA ALA A 350 -27.25 2.11 -11.74
C ALA A 350 -26.96 0.65 -11.34
N THR A 351 -26.65 -0.16 -12.34
CA THR A 351 -26.03 -1.47 -12.19
C THR A 351 -24.60 -1.43 -12.69
N VAL A 352 -23.75 -2.33 -12.19
CA VAL A 352 -22.32 -2.38 -12.48
C VAL A 352 -21.91 -3.74 -13.00
N SER A 353 -21.04 -3.75 -14.03
CA SER A 353 -20.33 -4.94 -14.50
C SER A 353 -18.84 -4.72 -14.27
N ALA A 354 -18.29 -5.35 -13.24
CA ALA A 354 -16.92 -5.09 -12.79
C ALA A 354 -15.94 -6.17 -13.24
N TYR A 355 -14.74 -5.75 -13.60
CA TYR A 355 -13.62 -6.65 -13.88
C TYR A 355 -12.31 -6.10 -13.30
N ASP A 356 -11.57 -6.98 -12.66
CA ASP A 356 -10.19 -6.75 -12.21
C ASP A 356 -9.41 -8.07 -12.31
N PRO A 357 -8.17 -8.10 -12.78
CA PRO A 357 -7.39 -9.34 -12.91
C PRO A 357 -7.15 -10.08 -11.61
N VAL A 358 -7.14 -9.38 -10.46
CA VAL A 358 -6.69 -9.92 -9.17
C VAL A 358 -7.71 -9.67 -8.06
N ALA A 359 -8.33 -8.49 -7.98
CA ALA A 359 -9.12 -8.04 -6.83
C ALA A 359 -10.57 -8.55 -6.79
N MET A 360 -10.99 -9.46 -7.68
CA MET A 360 -12.39 -9.91 -7.77
C MET A 360 -12.90 -10.61 -6.51
N THR A 361 -12.05 -11.37 -5.83
CA THR A 361 -12.42 -12.05 -4.56
C THR A 361 -12.61 -11.02 -3.45
N GLU A 362 -11.70 -10.05 -3.36
CA GLU A 362 -11.79 -8.98 -2.38
C GLU A 362 -13.01 -8.07 -2.64
N ALA A 363 -13.32 -7.80 -3.90
CA ALA A 363 -14.51 -7.04 -4.27
C ALA A 363 -15.80 -7.74 -3.80
N ARG A 364 -15.92 -9.06 -4.01
CA ARG A 364 -17.06 -9.83 -3.48
C ARG A 364 -17.14 -9.78 -1.96
N ARG A 365 -16.01 -9.82 -1.27
CA ARG A 365 -15.96 -9.69 0.19
C ARG A 365 -16.45 -8.31 0.66
N ILE A 366 -16.08 -7.24 -0.05
CA ILE A 366 -16.43 -5.87 0.32
C ILE A 366 -17.88 -5.52 0.01
N PHE A 367 -18.35 -5.87 -1.18
CA PHE A 367 -19.70 -5.51 -1.62
C PHE A 367 -20.76 -6.55 -1.23
N GLY A 368 -20.35 -7.74 -0.78
CA GLY A 368 -21.26 -8.82 -0.41
C GLY A 368 -22.16 -9.28 -1.56
N ASP A 369 -23.38 -9.62 -1.22
CA ASP A 369 -24.40 -10.11 -2.18
C ASP A 369 -25.21 -8.95 -2.81
N GLU A 370 -24.54 -7.85 -3.20
CA GLU A 370 -25.23 -6.74 -3.89
C GLU A 370 -25.67 -7.16 -5.30
N PRO A 371 -26.98 -7.34 -5.55
CA PRO A 371 -27.47 -7.93 -6.80
C PRO A 371 -27.27 -7.04 -8.03
N ARG A 372 -26.97 -5.76 -7.84
CA ARG A 372 -26.74 -4.80 -8.92
C ARG A 372 -25.27 -4.79 -9.38
N ILE A 373 -24.41 -5.59 -8.75
CA ILE A 373 -23.01 -5.78 -9.19
C ILE A 373 -22.89 -7.16 -9.83
N SER A 374 -22.48 -7.21 -11.07
CA SER A 374 -22.03 -8.42 -11.75
C SER A 374 -20.51 -8.42 -11.92
N TYR A 375 -19.90 -9.58 -11.80
CA TYR A 375 -18.47 -9.77 -11.88
C TYR A 375 -18.13 -10.51 -13.16
N ALA A 376 -17.50 -9.81 -14.09
CA ALA A 376 -17.09 -10.36 -15.39
C ALA A 376 -15.82 -11.22 -15.26
N THR A 377 -15.62 -12.13 -16.22
CA THR A 377 -14.41 -12.97 -16.29
C THR A 377 -13.34 -12.42 -17.24
N SER A 378 -13.67 -11.38 -18.01
CA SER A 378 -12.74 -10.66 -18.86
C SER A 378 -13.15 -9.18 -19.01
N PRO A 379 -12.24 -8.31 -19.44
CA PRO A 379 -12.56 -6.91 -19.75
C PRO A 379 -13.69 -6.78 -20.78
N GLU A 380 -13.67 -7.61 -21.85
CA GLU A 380 -14.68 -7.60 -22.92
C GLU A 380 -16.04 -8.02 -22.39
N GLN A 381 -16.10 -9.05 -21.54
CA GLN A 381 -17.35 -9.48 -20.93
C GLN A 381 -17.98 -8.37 -20.06
N ALA A 382 -17.16 -7.57 -19.39
CA ALA A 382 -17.66 -6.44 -18.59
C ALA A 382 -18.41 -5.41 -19.45
N LEU A 383 -18.04 -5.23 -20.72
CA LEU A 383 -18.67 -4.27 -21.64
C LEU A 383 -20.07 -4.70 -22.09
N ALA A 384 -20.39 -6.00 -22.01
CA ALA A 384 -21.64 -6.54 -22.55
C ALA A 384 -22.88 -5.91 -21.90
N GLY A 385 -23.69 -5.21 -22.73
CA GLY A 385 -24.89 -4.52 -22.30
C GLY A 385 -24.66 -3.27 -21.44
N ALA A 386 -23.40 -2.80 -21.30
CA ALA A 386 -23.09 -1.58 -20.58
C ALA A 386 -23.42 -0.33 -21.42
N ASP A 387 -23.83 0.73 -20.73
CA ASP A 387 -24.01 2.04 -21.33
C ASP A 387 -22.68 2.74 -21.58
N ALA A 388 -21.73 2.62 -20.66
CA ALA A 388 -20.40 3.25 -20.73
C ALA A 388 -19.35 2.42 -19.99
N LEU A 389 -18.07 2.73 -20.22
CA LEU A 389 -16.92 2.17 -19.53
C LEU A 389 -16.28 3.22 -18.62
N ALA A 390 -15.96 2.84 -17.37
CA ALA A 390 -15.08 3.60 -16.50
C ALA A 390 -13.82 2.78 -16.18
N ILE A 391 -12.65 3.40 -16.29
CA ILE A 391 -11.36 2.79 -15.99
C ILE A 391 -10.81 3.43 -14.72
N VAL A 392 -10.55 2.58 -13.70
CA VAL A 392 -10.17 3.06 -12.37
C VAL A 392 -8.78 2.60 -11.95
N THR A 393 -8.27 1.53 -12.55
CA THR A 393 -6.92 1.01 -12.28
C THR A 393 -6.17 0.77 -13.59
N GLU A 394 -4.91 1.17 -13.64
CA GLU A 394 -4.08 1.14 -14.85
C GLU A 394 -3.40 -0.22 -15.11
N TRP A 395 -4.17 -1.31 -15.12
CA TRP A 395 -3.66 -2.64 -15.43
C TRP A 395 -3.05 -2.71 -16.83
N LYS A 396 -1.99 -3.51 -16.99
CA LYS A 396 -1.30 -3.64 -18.29
C LYS A 396 -2.23 -4.13 -19.39
N GLU A 397 -3.13 -5.05 -19.09
CA GLU A 397 -4.09 -5.60 -20.06
C GLU A 397 -5.10 -4.58 -20.60
N PHE A 398 -5.33 -3.46 -19.87
CA PHE A 398 -6.22 -2.40 -20.33
C PHE A 398 -5.56 -1.40 -21.28
N ARG A 399 -4.22 -1.49 -21.49
CA ARG A 399 -3.47 -0.46 -22.22
C ARG A 399 -3.63 -0.51 -23.74
N SER A 400 -4.06 -1.63 -24.30
CA SER A 400 -4.19 -1.81 -25.74
C SER A 400 -5.50 -2.52 -26.10
N PRO A 401 -6.66 -1.95 -25.75
CA PRO A 401 -7.94 -2.56 -26.07
C PRO A 401 -8.30 -2.36 -27.56
N ASP A 402 -9.24 -3.15 -28.06
CA ASP A 402 -9.87 -2.91 -29.35
C ASP A 402 -10.94 -1.81 -29.19
N PHE A 403 -10.60 -0.57 -29.54
CA PHE A 403 -11.52 0.57 -29.46
C PHE A 403 -12.73 0.44 -30.39
N ALA A 404 -12.57 -0.20 -31.55
CA ALA A 404 -13.69 -0.45 -32.46
C ALA A 404 -14.69 -1.43 -31.82
N HIS A 405 -14.20 -2.47 -31.15
CA HIS A 405 -15.03 -3.38 -30.38
C HIS A 405 -15.75 -2.66 -29.23
N ILE A 406 -15.05 -1.79 -28.48
CA ILE A 406 -15.65 -0.99 -27.41
C ILE A 406 -16.77 -0.10 -27.99
N ALA A 407 -16.50 0.61 -29.09
CA ALA A 407 -17.49 1.47 -29.75
C ALA A 407 -18.73 0.71 -30.20
N ALA A 408 -18.58 -0.51 -30.71
CA ALA A 408 -19.68 -1.35 -31.18
C ALA A 408 -20.48 -2.02 -30.03
N THR A 409 -19.85 -2.22 -28.87
CA THR A 409 -20.44 -2.98 -27.77
C THR A 409 -21.18 -2.10 -26.77
N LEU A 410 -20.66 -0.92 -26.47
CA LEU A 410 -21.30 0.02 -25.55
C LEU A 410 -22.54 0.65 -26.17
N LYS A 411 -23.63 0.75 -25.41
CA LYS A 411 -24.86 1.46 -25.86
C LYS A 411 -24.60 2.93 -26.12
N THR A 412 -23.74 3.55 -25.33
CA THR A 412 -23.24 4.90 -25.53
C THR A 412 -21.71 4.78 -25.54
N PRO A 413 -21.03 4.92 -26.71
CA PRO A 413 -19.60 4.69 -26.80
C PRO A 413 -18.81 5.81 -26.12
N VAL A 414 -18.73 5.75 -24.79
CA VAL A 414 -17.98 6.69 -23.94
C VAL A 414 -17.09 5.94 -22.95
N ILE A 415 -15.86 6.40 -22.78
CA ILE A 415 -14.89 5.94 -21.80
C ILE A 415 -14.60 7.08 -20.82
N PHE A 416 -14.84 6.85 -19.53
CA PHE A 416 -14.38 7.68 -18.44
C PHE A 416 -13.07 7.10 -17.92
N ASP A 417 -11.96 7.74 -18.23
CA ASP A 417 -10.63 7.20 -17.90
C ASP A 417 -10.02 7.93 -16.70
N GLY A 418 -10.08 7.29 -15.55
CA GLY A 418 -9.52 7.78 -14.29
C GLY A 418 -7.99 7.63 -14.17
N ARG A 419 -7.31 7.11 -15.20
CA ARG A 419 -5.86 6.85 -15.16
C ARG A 419 -5.11 7.38 -16.39
N ASN A 420 -5.81 8.04 -17.31
CA ASN A 420 -5.22 8.62 -18.52
C ASN A 420 -4.40 7.60 -19.33
N LEU A 421 -4.97 6.40 -19.54
CA LEU A 421 -4.25 5.29 -20.19
C LEU A 421 -3.98 5.52 -21.67
N TYR A 422 -4.84 6.30 -22.34
CA TYR A 422 -4.85 6.39 -23.78
C TYR A 422 -4.54 7.80 -24.29
N GLU A 423 -4.09 7.83 -25.54
CA GLU A 423 -3.99 9.10 -26.27
C GLU A 423 -5.38 9.53 -26.73
N PRO A 424 -5.88 10.72 -26.34
CA PRO A 424 -7.25 11.16 -26.62
C PRO A 424 -7.63 11.08 -28.11
N LYS A 425 -6.71 11.48 -28.98
CA LYS A 425 -6.95 11.44 -30.43
C LYS A 425 -7.22 10.03 -30.96
N VAL A 426 -6.46 9.04 -30.50
CA VAL A 426 -6.60 7.63 -30.95
C VAL A 426 -7.98 7.08 -30.58
N VAL A 427 -8.45 7.36 -29.36
CA VAL A 427 -9.75 6.88 -28.88
C VAL A 427 -10.89 7.57 -29.64
N ARG A 428 -10.81 8.89 -29.85
CA ARG A 428 -11.82 9.66 -30.58
C ARG A 428 -11.90 9.29 -32.03
N ASP A 429 -10.76 9.06 -32.71
CA ASP A 429 -10.70 8.62 -34.10
C ASP A 429 -11.38 7.24 -34.29
N ALA A 430 -11.45 6.41 -33.25
CA ALA A 430 -12.18 5.15 -33.25
C ALA A 430 -13.69 5.29 -32.96
N GLY A 431 -14.22 6.51 -32.82
CA GLY A 431 -15.64 6.78 -32.62
C GLY A 431 -16.09 6.68 -31.14
N VAL A 432 -15.18 6.76 -30.20
CA VAL A 432 -15.47 6.72 -28.76
C VAL A 432 -15.32 8.12 -28.17
N ASP A 433 -16.34 8.59 -27.44
CA ASP A 433 -16.25 9.79 -26.61
C ASP A 433 -15.30 9.49 -25.43
N TYR A 434 -14.17 10.19 -25.37
CA TYR A 434 -13.14 9.95 -24.38
C TYR A 434 -13.10 11.06 -23.36
N GLN A 435 -13.30 10.69 -22.10
CA GLN A 435 -13.39 11.57 -20.93
C GLN A 435 -12.25 11.28 -19.94
N PRO A 436 -11.01 11.72 -20.24
CA PRO A 436 -9.85 11.57 -19.34
C PRO A 436 -9.90 12.59 -18.20
N ILE A 437 -8.86 12.62 -17.37
CA ILE A 437 -8.69 13.61 -16.30
C ILE A 437 -7.57 14.58 -16.69
N GLY A 438 -7.90 15.88 -16.79
CA GLY A 438 -6.93 16.93 -17.08
C GLY A 438 -6.42 16.95 -18.52
N ARG A 439 -7.13 16.33 -19.48
CA ARG A 439 -6.75 16.28 -20.90
C ARG A 439 -7.94 16.67 -21.77
N VAL A 440 -7.70 17.37 -22.86
CA VAL A 440 -8.73 17.88 -23.81
C VAL A 440 -8.67 17.18 -25.15
#